data_717238c647aee130712fc9429f25c791
#
_entry.id   717238c647aee130712fc9429f25c791
#
_cell.length_a   1.000
_cell.length_b   1.000
_cell.length_c   1.000
_cell.angle_alpha   90.00
_cell.angle_beta   90.00
_cell.angle_gamma   90.00
#
_symmetry.space_group_name_H-M   'P 1'
#
loop_
_entity.id
_entity.type
_entity.pdbx_description
1 polymer ?
#
loop_
_entity_poly.entity_id
_entity_poly.type
_entity_poly.pdbx_seq_one_letter_code
_entity_poly.pdbx_strand_id
1 'polypeptide(L)'
;KIITNEENPVDIDKLLVVTFTSAAAAEMRERIAAAISKALEKNPNSKNLQKQLTLLSRANITTMHSFCLDVIKNYFYTIDLDPSFRIADETEITLMKNEIIEDIFEELYEEDNQYFKELVEAYSSAKDDEKLKDIILNLYKFSMSGPWPERWLIEKAEEFNISTLEELDKTKWVEILKDNIRVEVKGFINMYHKAIEIINDTEGLEAYLDTFRGDLECLKNVYESLNHGLAEIYAALNGVVFTKLKTVRKSAVADENAQETVKSIRDAVKKKIKSLTEDSFTITPEESLQGIKDVYPYMKELSRITLDLLNKFNEKKREKNLLDFNDLEHLCLKILIDRDENNNIIPSSVAEHFKEFFDEVLVDEYQDSNNVQETIID
;
A
#
# COMPACT_ATOMS: atom_id res chain seq x y z
N LYS A 1 -22.74 -23.82 -6.76
CA LYS A 1 -22.25 -25.04 -6.06
C LYS A 1 -22.67 -25.02 -4.59
N ILE A 2 -22.49 -23.90 -3.86
CA ILE A 2 -22.79 -23.80 -2.41
C ILE A 2 -24.28 -24.05 -2.16
N ILE A 3 -25.18 -23.29 -2.81
CA ILE A 3 -26.64 -23.39 -2.65
C ILE A 3 -27.27 -24.67 -3.24
N THR A 4 -26.57 -25.34 -4.16
CA THR A 4 -27.04 -26.60 -4.81
C THR A 4 -26.36 -27.83 -4.23
N ASN A 5 -25.61 -27.72 -3.16
CA ASN A 5 -25.02 -28.86 -2.46
C ASN A 5 -26.14 -29.71 -1.81
N GLU A 6 -26.15 -31.02 -2.05
CA GLU A 6 -27.18 -31.93 -1.51
C GLU A 6 -26.88 -32.35 -0.06
N GLU A 7 -25.62 -32.37 0.32
CA GLU A 7 -25.19 -32.80 1.67
C GLU A 7 -25.27 -31.68 2.71
N ASN A 8 -24.91 -30.47 2.32
CA ASN A 8 -24.90 -29.32 3.21
C ASN A 8 -25.25 -28.02 2.43
N PRO A 9 -26.52 -27.83 2.07
CA PRO A 9 -26.95 -26.65 1.31
C PRO A 9 -26.96 -25.40 2.19
N VAL A 10 -26.31 -24.34 1.73
CA VAL A 10 -26.41 -23.01 2.35
C VAL A 10 -27.54 -22.23 1.65
N ASP A 11 -28.41 -21.61 2.43
CA ASP A 11 -29.48 -20.77 1.88
C ASP A 11 -28.90 -19.48 1.28
N ILE A 12 -29.44 -19.05 0.13
CA ILE A 12 -28.89 -17.89 -0.60
C ILE A 12 -29.00 -16.57 0.17
N ASP A 13 -29.97 -16.43 1.07
CA ASP A 13 -30.12 -15.28 1.96
C ASP A 13 -29.11 -15.28 3.11
N LYS A 14 -28.39 -16.39 3.32
CA LYS A 14 -27.26 -16.53 4.24
C LYS A 14 -25.91 -16.26 3.58
N LEU A 15 -25.91 -15.88 2.31
CA LEU A 15 -24.72 -15.46 1.59
C LEU A 15 -24.70 -13.94 1.46
N LEU A 16 -23.58 -13.31 1.80
CA LEU A 16 -23.29 -11.94 1.42
C LEU A 16 -22.44 -11.98 0.13
N VAL A 17 -22.98 -11.45 -0.95
CA VAL A 17 -22.26 -11.34 -2.23
C VAL A 17 -22.04 -9.87 -2.54
N VAL A 18 -20.80 -9.44 -2.47
CA VAL A 18 -20.40 -8.04 -2.69
C VAL A 18 -19.76 -7.90 -4.06
N THR A 19 -20.23 -6.93 -4.84
CA THR A 19 -19.70 -6.59 -6.16
C THR A 19 -19.27 -5.12 -6.20
N PHE A 20 -18.47 -4.77 -7.19
CA PHE A 20 -17.99 -3.39 -7.34
C PHE A 20 -19.06 -2.43 -7.88
N THR A 21 -19.94 -2.89 -8.76
CA THR A 21 -20.99 -2.05 -9.38
C THR A 21 -22.38 -2.62 -9.18
N SER A 22 -23.37 -1.74 -9.14
CA SER A 22 -24.79 -2.15 -9.06
C SER A 22 -25.23 -2.97 -10.28
N ALA A 23 -24.65 -2.72 -11.46
CA ALA A 23 -24.88 -3.50 -12.66
C ALA A 23 -24.35 -4.95 -12.50
N ALA A 24 -23.13 -5.12 -11.94
CA ALA A 24 -22.57 -6.43 -11.65
C ALA A 24 -23.41 -7.20 -10.61
N ALA A 25 -23.91 -6.51 -9.57
CA ALA A 25 -24.79 -7.12 -8.58
C ALA A 25 -26.10 -7.61 -9.22
N ALA A 26 -26.71 -6.81 -10.11
CA ALA A 26 -27.91 -7.21 -10.85
C ALA A 26 -27.66 -8.40 -11.77
N GLU A 27 -26.57 -8.36 -12.56
CA GLU A 27 -26.16 -9.47 -13.43
C GLU A 27 -25.89 -10.76 -12.63
N MET A 28 -25.19 -10.64 -11.49
CA MET A 28 -24.92 -11.79 -10.60
C MET A 28 -26.23 -12.41 -10.12
N ARG A 29 -27.21 -11.60 -9.73
CA ARG A 29 -28.54 -12.05 -9.31
C ARG A 29 -29.27 -12.79 -10.42
N GLU A 30 -29.23 -12.25 -11.66
CA GLU A 30 -29.83 -12.92 -12.84
C GLU A 30 -29.14 -14.24 -13.18
N ARG A 31 -27.81 -14.29 -13.14
CA ARG A 31 -27.04 -15.52 -13.38
C ARG A 31 -27.36 -16.60 -12.36
N ILE A 32 -27.48 -16.21 -11.08
CA ILE A 32 -27.85 -17.15 -10.01
C ILE A 32 -29.27 -17.67 -10.23
N ALA A 33 -30.23 -16.79 -10.56
CA ALA A 33 -31.60 -17.15 -10.87
C ALA A 33 -31.67 -18.16 -12.02
N ALA A 34 -30.97 -17.87 -13.14
CA ALA A 34 -30.90 -18.76 -14.30
C ALA A 34 -30.28 -20.11 -13.95
N ALA A 35 -29.22 -20.12 -13.12
CA ALA A 35 -28.57 -21.36 -12.69
C ALA A 35 -29.48 -22.23 -11.82
N ILE A 36 -30.24 -21.62 -10.89
CA ILE A 36 -31.22 -22.33 -10.05
C ILE A 36 -32.36 -22.88 -10.94
N SER A 37 -32.89 -22.08 -11.86
CA SER A 37 -33.94 -22.49 -12.79
C SER A 37 -33.52 -23.68 -13.66
N LYS A 38 -32.30 -23.63 -14.21
CA LYS A 38 -31.72 -24.72 -14.99
C LYS A 38 -31.51 -26.03 -14.18
N ALA A 39 -31.17 -25.88 -12.90
CA ALA A 39 -31.05 -26.98 -11.97
C ALA A 39 -32.44 -27.59 -11.65
N LEU A 40 -33.45 -26.76 -11.53
CA LEU A 40 -34.84 -27.15 -11.28
C LEU A 40 -35.45 -27.91 -12.49
N GLU A 41 -35.11 -27.52 -13.72
CA GLU A 41 -35.51 -28.25 -14.93
C GLU A 41 -35.02 -29.72 -14.90
N LYS A 42 -33.82 -29.93 -14.35
CA LYS A 42 -33.22 -31.27 -14.19
C LYS A 42 -33.81 -32.07 -13.03
N ASN A 43 -34.19 -31.35 -11.97
CA ASN A 43 -34.78 -31.94 -10.76
C ASN A 43 -36.01 -31.14 -10.29
N PRO A 44 -37.16 -31.24 -10.96
CA PRO A 44 -38.36 -30.43 -10.72
C PRO A 44 -38.94 -30.57 -9.30
N ASN A 45 -38.70 -31.71 -8.65
CA ASN A 45 -39.20 -31.98 -7.31
C ASN A 45 -38.28 -31.57 -6.18
N SER A 46 -37.16 -30.92 -6.48
CA SER A 46 -36.21 -30.44 -5.45
C SER A 46 -36.83 -29.32 -4.63
N LYS A 47 -37.21 -29.62 -3.39
CA LYS A 47 -37.73 -28.63 -2.44
C LYS A 47 -36.68 -27.56 -2.11
N ASN A 48 -35.42 -27.95 -2.06
CA ASN A 48 -34.32 -26.99 -1.82
C ASN A 48 -34.23 -25.93 -2.94
N LEU A 49 -34.16 -26.36 -4.22
CA LEU A 49 -34.07 -25.42 -5.34
C LEU A 49 -35.29 -24.48 -5.43
N GLN A 50 -36.50 -24.98 -5.13
CA GLN A 50 -37.71 -24.14 -5.05
C GLN A 50 -37.61 -23.11 -3.92
N LYS A 51 -37.09 -23.51 -2.74
CA LYS A 51 -36.82 -22.61 -1.62
C LYS A 51 -35.82 -21.52 -2.02
N GLN A 52 -34.68 -21.90 -2.64
CA GLN A 52 -33.65 -20.96 -3.04
C GLN A 52 -34.16 -19.90 -4.03
N LEU A 53 -35.01 -20.30 -4.99
CA LEU A 53 -35.63 -19.36 -5.93
C LEU A 53 -36.53 -18.33 -5.22
N THR A 54 -37.24 -18.76 -4.17
CA THR A 54 -38.06 -17.86 -3.34
C THR A 54 -37.21 -16.91 -2.50
N LEU A 55 -36.11 -17.43 -1.93
CA LEU A 55 -35.20 -16.65 -1.11
C LEU A 55 -34.36 -15.64 -1.92
N LEU A 56 -34.23 -15.81 -3.22
CA LEU A 56 -33.41 -14.94 -4.08
C LEU A 56 -33.82 -13.47 -4.01
N SER A 57 -35.10 -13.19 -3.77
CA SER A 57 -35.60 -11.81 -3.59
C SER A 57 -35.06 -11.14 -2.32
N ARG A 58 -34.60 -11.94 -1.35
CA ARG A 58 -34.02 -11.49 -0.07
C ARG A 58 -32.51 -11.70 0.00
N ALA A 59 -31.92 -12.21 -1.09
CA ALA A 59 -30.48 -12.48 -1.14
C ALA A 59 -29.68 -11.18 -1.07
N ASN A 60 -28.63 -11.19 -0.25
CA ASN A 60 -27.72 -10.07 -0.05
C ASN A 60 -26.66 -10.04 -1.15
N ILE A 61 -27.09 -9.70 -2.38
CA ILE A 61 -26.24 -9.52 -3.56
C ILE A 61 -26.24 -8.02 -3.85
N THR A 62 -25.15 -7.34 -3.51
CA THR A 62 -25.14 -5.87 -3.42
C THR A 62 -23.75 -5.30 -3.69
N THR A 63 -23.63 -3.97 -3.77
CA THR A 63 -22.29 -3.31 -3.73
C THR A 63 -21.88 -3.06 -2.29
N MET A 64 -20.54 -2.87 -2.08
CA MET A 64 -20.01 -2.54 -0.75
C MET A 64 -20.72 -1.31 -0.16
N HIS A 65 -20.83 -0.21 -0.90
CA HIS A 65 -21.51 1.01 -0.42
C HIS A 65 -22.98 0.78 -0.08
N SER A 66 -23.70 -0.05 -0.87
CA SER A 66 -25.11 -0.37 -0.56
C SER A 66 -25.22 -1.19 0.70
N PHE A 67 -24.33 -2.17 0.92
CA PHE A 67 -24.26 -2.92 2.18
C PHE A 67 -23.97 -1.99 3.36
N CYS A 68 -22.96 -1.13 3.25
CA CYS A 68 -22.66 -0.13 4.29
C CYS A 68 -23.85 0.78 4.59
N LEU A 69 -24.53 1.26 3.57
CA LEU A 69 -25.71 2.10 3.73
C LEU A 69 -26.85 1.37 4.46
N ASP A 70 -27.06 0.09 4.15
CA ASP A 70 -28.06 -0.72 4.84
C ASP A 70 -27.69 -0.95 6.32
N VAL A 71 -26.42 -1.20 6.62
CA VAL A 71 -25.92 -1.26 8.01
C VAL A 71 -26.19 0.06 8.73
N ILE A 72 -25.80 1.19 8.13
CA ILE A 72 -26.00 2.52 8.73
C ILE A 72 -27.50 2.78 8.97
N LYS A 73 -28.37 2.53 8.00
CA LYS A 73 -29.82 2.77 8.15
C LYS A 73 -30.47 1.92 9.24
N ASN A 74 -29.93 0.72 9.50
CA ASN A 74 -30.47 -0.16 10.52
C ASN A 74 -29.92 0.13 11.93
N TYR A 75 -28.68 0.67 12.01
CA TYR A 75 -27.94 0.84 13.27
C TYR A 75 -27.45 2.27 13.54
N PHE A 76 -27.98 3.30 12.83
CA PHE A 76 -27.57 4.72 12.96
C PHE A 76 -27.57 5.21 14.41
N TYR A 77 -28.43 4.68 15.26
CA TYR A 77 -28.56 5.05 16.67
C TYR A 77 -27.34 4.64 17.52
N THR A 78 -26.50 3.71 17.06
CA THR A 78 -25.29 3.31 17.78
C THR A 78 -24.15 4.32 17.61
N ILE A 79 -24.21 5.16 16.60
CA ILE A 79 -23.17 6.16 16.27
C ILE A 79 -23.64 7.61 16.36
N ASP A 80 -24.83 7.83 16.94
CA ASP A 80 -25.47 9.15 17.09
C ASP A 80 -25.61 9.91 15.76
N LEU A 81 -26.06 9.21 14.72
CA LEU A 81 -26.28 9.77 13.38
C LEU A 81 -27.75 10.13 13.19
N ASP A 82 -28.03 11.32 12.66
CA ASP A 82 -29.40 11.69 12.27
C ASP A 82 -29.88 10.83 11.08
N PRO A 83 -30.99 10.07 11.22
CA PRO A 83 -31.47 9.18 10.17
C PRO A 83 -31.97 9.90 8.91
N SER A 84 -32.17 11.20 8.97
CA SER A 84 -32.62 12.00 7.82
C SER A 84 -31.48 12.45 6.89
N PHE A 85 -30.29 11.91 7.06
CA PHE A 85 -29.13 12.23 6.20
C PHE A 85 -29.43 11.96 4.72
N ARG A 86 -28.77 12.71 3.85
CA ARG A 86 -28.72 12.43 2.42
C ARG A 86 -27.28 12.19 1.95
N ILE A 87 -27.13 11.42 0.89
CA ILE A 87 -25.84 11.26 0.24
C ILE A 87 -25.65 12.45 -0.71
N ALA A 88 -24.53 13.17 -0.53
CA ALA A 88 -24.16 14.28 -1.38
C ALA A 88 -23.60 13.78 -2.72
N ASP A 89 -23.82 14.55 -3.79
CA ASP A 89 -23.18 14.27 -5.06
C ASP A 89 -21.70 14.71 -5.08
N GLU A 90 -20.94 14.17 -6.02
CA GLU A 90 -19.49 14.40 -6.11
C GLU A 90 -19.13 15.87 -6.36
N THR A 91 -19.97 16.59 -7.09
CA THR A 91 -19.76 18.02 -7.37
C THR A 91 -19.91 18.85 -6.10
N GLU A 92 -20.97 18.59 -5.31
CA GLU A 92 -21.20 19.26 -4.03
C GLU A 92 -20.04 19.00 -3.06
N ILE A 93 -19.57 17.76 -2.97
CA ILE A 93 -18.44 17.36 -2.13
C ILE A 93 -17.15 18.04 -2.56
N THR A 94 -16.88 18.12 -3.86
CA THR A 94 -15.67 18.77 -4.39
C THR A 94 -15.69 20.27 -4.10
N LEU A 95 -16.81 20.95 -4.34
CA LEU A 95 -16.94 22.38 -4.04
C LEU A 95 -16.75 22.66 -2.55
N MET A 96 -17.34 21.84 -1.69
CA MET A 96 -17.22 21.98 -0.24
C MET A 96 -15.77 21.82 0.24
N LYS A 97 -15.04 20.84 -0.29
CA LYS A 97 -13.61 20.63 0.05
C LYS A 97 -12.76 21.81 -0.40
N ASN A 98 -13.01 22.32 -1.61
CA ASN A 98 -12.26 23.47 -2.13
C ASN A 98 -12.52 24.74 -1.29
N GLU A 99 -13.77 24.98 -0.90
CA GLU A 99 -14.10 26.10 0.00
C GLU A 99 -13.35 25.98 1.34
N ILE A 100 -13.36 24.81 1.95
CA ILE A 100 -12.72 24.59 3.24
C ILE A 100 -11.18 24.73 3.16
N ILE A 101 -10.57 24.22 2.09
CA ILE A 101 -9.10 24.34 1.96
C ILE A 101 -8.68 25.80 1.70
N GLU A 102 -9.50 26.59 1.01
CA GLU A 102 -9.28 28.03 0.89
C GLU A 102 -9.34 28.71 2.27
N ASP A 103 -10.39 28.45 3.05
CA ASP A 103 -10.55 29.00 4.39
C ASP A 103 -9.34 28.64 5.29
N ILE A 104 -8.86 27.39 5.23
CA ILE A 104 -7.68 26.93 5.97
C ILE A 104 -6.43 27.71 5.54
N PHE A 105 -6.24 27.92 4.24
CA PHE A 105 -5.07 28.63 3.73
C PHE A 105 -5.12 30.10 4.12
N GLU A 106 -6.28 30.77 4.08
CA GLU A 106 -6.45 32.14 4.57
C GLU A 106 -6.06 32.25 6.05
N GLU A 107 -6.57 31.35 6.90
CA GLU A 107 -6.21 31.28 8.33
C GLU A 107 -4.68 31.13 8.52
N LEU A 108 -4.03 30.22 7.78
CA LEU A 108 -2.59 29.98 7.89
C LEU A 108 -1.73 31.15 7.40
N TYR A 109 -2.21 31.92 6.42
CA TYR A 109 -1.56 33.17 6.02
C TYR A 109 -1.68 34.26 7.08
N GLU A 110 -2.86 34.37 7.74
CA GLU A 110 -3.11 35.32 8.82
C GLU A 110 -2.28 35.00 10.08
N GLU A 111 -2.13 33.70 10.41
CA GLU A 111 -1.34 33.21 11.54
C GLU A 111 0.18 33.40 11.36
N ASP A 112 0.64 33.79 10.18
CA ASP A 112 2.08 33.90 9.84
C ASP A 112 2.86 32.57 10.00
N ASN A 113 2.21 31.44 9.75
CA ASN A 113 2.79 30.09 9.93
C ASN A 113 4.01 29.90 9.02
N GLN A 114 5.19 29.74 9.62
CA GLN A 114 6.46 29.66 8.89
C GLN A 114 6.56 28.41 8.05
N TYR A 115 6.23 27.23 8.60
CA TYR A 115 6.33 25.96 7.87
C TYR A 115 5.36 25.88 6.70
N PHE A 116 4.15 26.42 6.86
CA PHE A 116 3.19 26.54 5.78
C PHE A 116 3.73 27.42 4.64
N LYS A 117 4.30 28.59 4.96
CA LYS A 117 4.88 29.49 3.95
C LYS A 117 6.03 28.83 3.19
N GLU A 118 6.90 28.10 3.89
CA GLU A 118 8.01 27.37 3.28
C GLU A 118 7.49 26.21 2.40
N LEU A 119 6.40 25.53 2.78
CA LEU A 119 5.73 24.55 1.92
C LEU A 119 5.15 25.19 0.65
N VAL A 120 4.51 26.36 0.78
CA VAL A 120 4.02 27.13 -0.38
C VAL A 120 5.17 27.49 -1.31
N GLU A 121 6.27 28.02 -0.77
CA GLU A 121 7.45 28.39 -1.56
C GLU A 121 8.09 27.18 -2.26
N ALA A 122 8.12 26.01 -1.60
CA ALA A 122 8.72 24.79 -2.14
C ALA A 122 7.90 24.13 -3.24
N TYR A 123 6.57 24.13 -3.12
CA TYR A 123 5.68 23.36 -4.00
C TYR A 123 4.88 24.21 -4.96
N SER A 124 4.71 25.50 -4.68
CA SER A 124 3.89 26.40 -5.47
C SER A 124 4.73 27.47 -6.17
N SER A 125 4.14 28.17 -7.11
CA SER A 125 4.79 29.33 -7.73
C SER A 125 4.50 30.58 -6.90
N ALA A 126 5.28 31.66 -7.11
CA ALA A 126 5.11 32.93 -6.40
C ALA A 126 3.73 33.62 -6.58
N LYS A 127 2.82 33.00 -7.36
CA LYS A 127 1.50 33.55 -7.70
C LYS A 127 0.32 32.60 -7.41
N ASP A 128 0.57 31.39 -6.94
CA ASP A 128 -0.44 30.35 -6.96
C ASP A 128 -0.04 29.23 -5.99
N ASP A 129 -0.89 28.90 -5.06
CA ASP A 129 -0.74 27.83 -4.05
C ASP A 129 -1.52 26.55 -4.38
N GLU A 130 -2.10 26.47 -5.59
CA GLU A 130 -2.93 25.35 -6.04
C GLU A 130 -2.23 23.98 -5.95
N LYS A 131 -0.92 23.92 -6.22
CA LYS A 131 -0.19 22.64 -6.12
C LYS A 131 -0.13 22.10 -4.70
N LEU A 132 0.00 22.99 -3.70
CA LEU A 132 -0.01 22.57 -2.30
C LEU A 132 -1.42 22.11 -1.89
N LYS A 133 -2.46 22.80 -2.35
CA LYS A 133 -3.85 22.38 -2.16
C LYS A 133 -4.10 20.99 -2.76
N ASP A 134 -3.62 20.76 -3.98
CA ASP A 134 -3.70 19.44 -4.64
C ASP A 134 -2.99 18.35 -3.84
N ILE A 135 -1.80 18.64 -3.29
CA ILE A 135 -1.07 17.68 -2.44
C ILE A 135 -1.91 17.31 -1.20
N ILE A 136 -2.48 18.31 -0.53
CA ILE A 136 -3.30 18.11 0.69
C ILE A 136 -4.57 17.33 0.35
N LEU A 137 -5.26 17.67 -0.73
CA LEU A 137 -6.46 16.95 -1.19
C LEU A 137 -6.15 15.50 -1.56
N ASN A 138 -5.02 15.25 -2.20
CA ASN A 138 -4.56 13.90 -2.53
C ASN A 138 -4.19 13.12 -1.26
N LEU A 139 -3.52 13.76 -0.30
CA LEU A 139 -3.17 13.15 0.98
C LEU A 139 -4.43 12.79 1.78
N TYR A 140 -5.42 13.69 1.82
CA TYR A 140 -6.75 13.42 2.37
C TYR A 140 -7.40 12.20 1.69
N LYS A 141 -7.48 12.20 0.35
CA LYS A 141 -8.06 11.10 -0.41
C LYS A 141 -7.38 9.77 -0.12
N PHE A 142 -6.05 9.78 -0.04
CA PHE A 142 -5.27 8.57 0.27
C PHE A 142 -5.52 8.08 1.70
N SER A 143 -5.53 8.98 2.69
CA SER A 143 -5.77 8.61 4.09
C SER A 143 -7.16 7.99 4.29
N MET A 144 -8.18 8.47 3.55
CA MET A 144 -9.54 7.93 3.59
C MET A 144 -9.68 6.52 3.01
N SER A 145 -8.69 6.00 2.30
CA SER A 145 -8.66 4.59 1.86
C SER A 145 -8.26 3.61 2.98
N GLY A 146 -7.81 4.13 4.10
CA GLY A 146 -7.47 3.36 5.31
C GLY A 146 -8.54 3.46 6.38
N PRO A 147 -8.64 2.46 7.28
CA PRO A 147 -9.70 2.40 8.29
C PRO A 147 -9.62 3.51 9.37
N TRP A 148 -8.46 4.11 9.58
CA TRP A 148 -8.23 5.14 10.60
C TRP A 148 -7.41 6.30 10.04
N PRO A 149 -8.01 7.21 9.25
CA PRO A 149 -7.32 8.27 8.52
C PRO A 149 -6.59 9.25 9.44
N GLU A 150 -7.19 9.68 10.55
CA GLU A 150 -6.53 10.60 11.49
C GLU A 150 -5.27 9.97 12.10
N ARG A 151 -5.39 8.74 12.57
CA ARG A 151 -4.28 8.01 13.15
C ARG A 151 -3.16 7.79 12.13
N TRP A 152 -3.53 7.41 10.91
CA TRP A 152 -2.59 7.20 9.82
C TRP A 152 -1.79 8.47 9.50
N LEU A 153 -2.47 9.62 9.39
CA LEU A 153 -1.82 10.91 9.11
C LEU A 153 -0.79 11.25 10.19
N ILE A 154 -1.14 11.09 11.47
CA ILE A 154 -0.23 11.35 12.58
C ILE A 154 0.95 10.39 12.58
N GLU A 155 0.69 9.08 12.51
CA GLU A 155 1.74 8.05 12.57
C GLU A 155 2.71 8.17 11.39
N LYS A 156 2.22 8.49 10.19
CA LYS A 156 3.08 8.65 9.01
C LYS A 156 3.95 9.89 9.06
N ALA A 157 3.48 10.98 9.65
CA ALA A 157 4.34 12.14 9.91
C ALA A 157 5.40 11.83 10.98
N GLU A 158 5.02 11.11 12.04
CA GLU A 158 5.94 10.74 13.12
C GLU A 158 7.02 9.71 12.68
N GLU A 159 6.81 8.95 11.60
CA GLU A 159 7.86 8.10 11.02
C GLU A 159 9.11 8.89 10.59
N PHE A 160 8.98 10.20 10.34
CA PHE A 160 10.10 11.11 10.04
C PHE A 160 10.78 11.68 11.29
N ASN A 161 10.23 11.45 12.49
CA ASN A 161 10.79 11.92 13.75
C ASN A 161 11.99 11.04 14.21
N ILE A 162 13.07 11.12 13.46
CA ILE A 162 14.26 10.29 13.62
C ILE A 162 15.41 11.18 14.13
N SER A 163 16.02 10.79 15.24
CA SER A 163 17.06 11.57 15.91
C SER A 163 18.47 10.99 15.76
N THR A 164 18.57 9.69 15.52
CA THR A 164 19.86 8.96 15.47
C THR A 164 19.95 8.05 14.25
N LEU A 165 21.19 7.70 13.84
CA LEU A 165 21.41 6.71 12.78
C LEU A 165 20.84 5.35 13.17
N GLU A 166 20.89 4.97 14.44
CA GLU A 166 20.34 3.70 14.91
C GLU A 166 18.80 3.64 14.74
N GLU A 167 18.10 4.75 14.93
CA GLU A 167 16.67 4.86 14.66
C GLU A 167 16.40 4.80 13.15
N LEU A 168 17.21 5.50 12.33
CA LEU A 168 17.12 5.45 10.88
C LEU A 168 17.30 4.03 10.34
N ASP A 169 18.29 3.30 10.85
CA ASP A 169 18.58 1.92 10.47
C ASP A 169 17.43 0.93 10.74
N LYS A 170 16.56 1.24 11.71
CA LYS A 170 15.40 0.45 12.08
C LYS A 170 14.13 0.79 11.29
N THR A 171 14.21 1.81 10.43
CA THR A 171 13.05 2.19 9.60
C THR A 171 12.78 1.16 8.53
N LYS A 172 11.50 1.03 8.17
CA LYS A 172 11.08 0.15 7.07
C LYS A 172 11.70 0.54 5.73
N TRP A 173 12.01 1.82 5.53
CA TRP A 173 12.67 2.31 4.31
C TRP A 173 14.06 1.72 4.15
N VAL A 174 14.85 1.74 5.23
CA VAL A 174 16.20 1.18 5.25
C VAL A 174 16.16 -0.34 5.18
N GLU A 175 15.20 -1.00 5.80
CA GLU A 175 14.99 -2.45 5.68
C GLU A 175 14.75 -2.86 4.23
N ILE A 176 13.81 -2.19 3.54
CA ILE A 176 13.52 -2.43 2.13
C ILE A 176 14.74 -2.15 1.24
N LEU A 177 15.47 -1.06 1.51
CA LEU A 177 16.71 -0.75 0.79
C LEU A 177 17.73 -1.88 0.95
N LYS A 178 17.97 -2.36 2.17
CA LYS A 178 18.86 -3.49 2.47
C LYS A 178 18.44 -4.76 1.73
N ASP A 179 17.16 -5.07 1.69
CA ASP A 179 16.63 -6.26 1.03
C ASP A 179 16.83 -6.20 -0.49
N ASN A 180 16.57 -5.04 -1.11
CA ASN A 180 16.82 -4.85 -2.53
C ASN A 180 18.30 -5.03 -2.88
N ILE A 181 19.21 -4.40 -2.10
CA ILE A 181 20.65 -4.55 -2.29
C ILE A 181 21.08 -5.99 -2.07
N ARG A 182 20.52 -6.68 -1.09
CA ARG A 182 20.83 -8.10 -0.78
C ARG A 182 20.53 -9.00 -1.96
N VAL A 183 19.39 -8.82 -2.63
CA VAL A 183 19.02 -9.59 -3.82
C VAL A 183 20.01 -9.34 -4.97
N GLU A 184 20.34 -8.07 -5.24
CA GLU A 184 21.27 -7.71 -6.31
C GLU A 184 22.68 -8.25 -6.06
N VAL A 185 23.25 -7.99 -4.88
CA VAL A 185 24.62 -8.40 -4.54
C VAL A 185 24.74 -9.92 -4.50
N LYS A 186 23.73 -10.64 -4.01
CA LYS A 186 23.67 -12.11 -4.09
C LYS A 186 23.71 -12.60 -5.53
N GLY A 187 23.00 -11.93 -6.43
CA GLY A 187 23.06 -12.18 -7.87
C GLY A 187 24.45 -11.99 -8.44
N PHE A 188 25.15 -10.91 -8.05
CA PHE A 188 26.53 -10.63 -8.48
C PHE A 188 27.52 -11.69 -7.97
N ILE A 189 27.41 -12.11 -6.72
CA ILE A 189 28.22 -13.19 -6.15
C ILE A 189 28.04 -14.48 -6.95
N ASN A 190 26.80 -14.85 -7.31
CA ASN A 190 26.54 -16.04 -8.11
C ASN A 190 27.13 -15.92 -9.53
N MET A 191 27.06 -14.74 -10.15
CA MET A 191 27.68 -14.48 -11.45
C MET A 191 29.20 -14.64 -11.38
N TYR A 192 29.85 -14.17 -10.30
CA TYR A 192 31.26 -14.32 -10.09
C TYR A 192 31.67 -15.77 -9.83
N HIS A 193 30.89 -16.57 -9.11
CA HIS A 193 31.13 -18.01 -8.97
C HIS A 193 31.15 -18.71 -10.33
N LYS A 194 30.12 -18.44 -11.19
CA LYS A 194 30.09 -18.97 -12.56
C LYS A 194 31.29 -18.51 -13.40
N ALA A 195 31.67 -17.23 -13.28
CA ALA A 195 32.84 -16.72 -14.01
C ALA A 195 34.15 -17.42 -13.56
N ILE A 196 34.31 -17.69 -12.26
CA ILE A 196 35.46 -18.41 -11.72
C ILE A 196 35.46 -19.88 -12.18
N GLU A 197 34.33 -20.53 -12.28
CA GLU A 197 34.18 -21.88 -12.88
C GLU A 197 34.66 -21.86 -14.34
N ILE A 198 34.16 -20.93 -15.17
CA ILE A 198 34.58 -20.77 -16.58
C ILE A 198 36.09 -20.53 -16.66
N ILE A 199 36.65 -19.69 -15.78
CA ILE A 199 38.11 -19.42 -15.76
C ILE A 199 38.92 -20.70 -15.44
N ASN A 200 38.44 -21.52 -14.48
CA ASN A 200 39.11 -22.75 -14.11
C ASN A 200 39.03 -23.83 -15.20
N ASP A 201 37.96 -23.86 -15.97
CA ASP A 201 37.73 -24.86 -17.02
C ASP A 201 38.34 -24.46 -18.39
N THR A 202 38.89 -23.21 -18.52
CA THR A 202 39.38 -22.69 -19.77
C THR A 202 40.87 -22.40 -19.68
N GLU A 203 41.69 -23.19 -20.39
CA GLU A 203 43.16 -23.00 -20.48
C GLU A 203 43.50 -21.60 -21.02
N GLY A 204 44.42 -20.91 -20.34
CA GLY A 204 44.86 -19.56 -20.69
C GLY A 204 44.10 -18.43 -19.99
N LEU A 205 43.05 -18.71 -19.17
CA LEU A 205 42.34 -17.72 -18.37
C LEU A 205 42.80 -17.63 -16.92
N GLU A 206 43.72 -18.46 -16.47
CA GLU A 206 44.20 -18.56 -15.07
C GLU A 206 44.69 -17.21 -14.52
N ALA A 207 45.24 -16.36 -15.42
CA ALA A 207 45.68 -15.01 -15.04
C ALA A 207 44.59 -14.11 -14.49
N TYR A 208 43.29 -14.44 -14.69
CA TYR A 208 42.14 -13.68 -14.17
C TYR A 208 41.73 -14.09 -12.77
N LEU A 209 42.07 -15.30 -12.30
CA LEU A 209 41.62 -15.88 -11.04
C LEU A 209 41.80 -14.96 -9.84
N ASP A 210 43.01 -14.41 -9.67
CA ASP A 210 43.33 -13.57 -8.52
C ASP A 210 42.44 -12.31 -8.48
N THR A 211 42.20 -11.70 -9.67
CA THR A 211 41.36 -10.51 -9.79
C THR A 211 39.91 -10.85 -9.48
N PHE A 212 39.38 -11.96 -10.03
CA PHE A 212 37.98 -12.37 -9.77
C PHE A 212 37.76 -12.81 -8.33
N ARG A 213 38.71 -13.45 -7.68
CA ARG A 213 38.66 -13.80 -6.26
C ARG A 213 38.62 -12.53 -5.39
N GLY A 214 39.49 -11.55 -5.69
CA GLY A 214 39.51 -10.28 -4.98
C GLY A 214 38.21 -9.49 -5.15
N ASP A 215 37.71 -9.41 -6.37
CA ASP A 215 36.41 -8.76 -6.64
C ASP A 215 35.25 -9.48 -5.90
N LEU A 216 35.25 -10.82 -5.89
CA LEU A 216 34.27 -11.63 -5.16
C LEU A 216 34.31 -11.39 -3.66
N GLU A 217 35.52 -11.23 -3.08
CA GLU A 217 35.66 -10.90 -1.67
C GLU A 217 35.12 -9.53 -1.34
N CYS A 218 35.35 -8.53 -2.18
CA CYS A 218 34.71 -7.21 -2.05
C CYS A 218 33.17 -7.32 -2.08
N LEU A 219 32.59 -8.09 -3.00
CA LEU A 219 31.15 -8.31 -3.08
C LEU A 219 30.59 -9.02 -1.83
N LYS A 220 31.33 -9.99 -1.28
CA LYS A 220 30.95 -10.66 -0.02
C LYS A 220 31.01 -9.70 1.16
N ASN A 221 31.98 -8.81 1.23
CA ASN A 221 32.08 -7.78 2.27
C ASN A 221 30.88 -6.83 2.20
N VAL A 222 30.45 -6.43 0.98
CA VAL A 222 29.21 -5.64 0.80
C VAL A 222 27.99 -6.44 1.26
N TYR A 223 27.90 -7.72 0.94
CA TYR A 223 26.80 -8.57 1.37
C TYR A 223 26.71 -8.71 2.89
N GLU A 224 27.84 -8.91 3.55
CA GLU A 224 27.92 -9.01 5.02
C GLU A 224 27.58 -7.68 5.70
N SER A 225 27.98 -6.54 5.12
CA SER A 225 27.65 -5.21 5.68
C SER A 225 26.14 -4.95 5.77
N LEU A 226 25.31 -5.63 4.96
CA LEU A 226 23.85 -5.52 5.00
C LEU A 226 23.21 -6.05 6.31
N ASN A 227 23.98 -6.76 7.13
CA ASN A 227 23.57 -7.17 8.46
C ASN A 227 23.82 -6.09 9.53
N HIS A 228 24.44 -4.98 9.15
CA HIS A 228 24.80 -3.85 10.00
C HIS A 228 24.01 -2.60 9.62
N GLY A 229 24.47 -1.42 10.04
CA GLY A 229 23.83 -0.15 9.76
C GLY A 229 24.20 0.46 8.38
N LEU A 230 23.55 1.57 8.06
CA LEU A 230 23.80 2.31 6.81
C LEU A 230 25.25 2.77 6.68
N ALA A 231 25.92 3.08 7.80
CA ALA A 231 27.31 3.52 7.80
C ALA A 231 28.27 2.43 7.29
N GLU A 232 28.07 1.19 7.73
CA GLU A 232 28.85 0.04 7.29
C GLU A 232 28.57 -0.31 5.83
N ILE A 233 27.31 -0.21 5.39
CA ILE A 233 26.92 -0.44 3.99
C ILE A 233 27.57 0.62 3.09
N TYR A 234 27.46 1.89 3.48
CA TYR A 234 28.09 3.02 2.79
C TYR A 234 29.60 2.82 2.65
N ALA A 235 30.27 2.48 3.75
CA ALA A 235 31.72 2.23 3.74
C ALA A 235 32.09 1.04 2.86
N ALA A 236 31.34 -0.05 2.93
CA ALA A 236 31.58 -1.26 2.14
C ALA A 236 31.40 -1.00 0.64
N LEU A 237 30.34 -0.32 0.22
CA LEU A 237 30.07 0.03 -1.18
C LEU A 237 31.12 0.96 -1.76
N ASN A 238 31.46 2.04 -1.03
CA ASN A 238 32.50 2.98 -1.43
C ASN A 238 33.92 2.38 -1.38
N GLY A 239 34.12 1.32 -0.60
CA GLY A 239 35.37 0.56 -0.51
C GLY A 239 35.58 -0.45 -1.64
N VAL A 240 34.59 -0.67 -2.52
CA VAL A 240 34.72 -1.63 -3.64
C VAL A 240 35.67 -1.08 -4.70
N VAL A 241 36.82 -1.72 -4.83
CA VAL A 241 37.84 -1.35 -5.82
C VAL A 241 38.03 -2.48 -6.82
N PHE A 242 37.59 -2.28 -8.04
CA PHE A 242 37.84 -3.19 -9.15
C PHE A 242 39.23 -2.95 -9.73
N THR A 243 40.19 -3.81 -9.40
CA THR A 243 41.57 -3.73 -9.91
C THR A 243 41.63 -3.95 -11.42
N LYS A 244 42.68 -3.48 -12.09
CA LYS A 244 42.85 -3.69 -13.54
C LYS A 244 43.01 -5.18 -13.85
N LEU A 245 42.18 -5.69 -14.78
CA LEU A 245 42.27 -7.07 -15.26
C LEU A 245 43.58 -7.25 -16.03
N LYS A 246 44.31 -8.34 -15.78
CA LYS A 246 45.54 -8.70 -16.49
C LYS A 246 45.22 -8.86 -17.99
N THR A 247 46.15 -8.44 -18.87
CA THR A 247 45.93 -8.57 -20.32
C THR A 247 46.30 -10.01 -20.73
N VAL A 248 45.30 -10.71 -21.30
CA VAL A 248 45.49 -12.04 -21.90
C VAL A 248 45.14 -11.92 -23.37
N ARG A 249 46.06 -12.35 -24.27
CA ARG A 249 45.84 -12.32 -25.71
C ARG A 249 44.84 -13.38 -26.11
N LYS A 250 43.90 -13.06 -27.03
CA LYS A 250 42.89 -14.00 -27.52
C LYS A 250 43.51 -15.31 -28.05
N SER A 251 44.63 -15.20 -28.77
CA SER A 251 45.37 -16.38 -29.29
C SER A 251 46.02 -17.28 -28.23
N ALA A 252 46.01 -16.88 -26.98
CA ALA A 252 46.57 -17.65 -25.85
C ALA A 252 45.45 -18.34 -25.00
N VAL A 253 44.22 -18.26 -25.43
CA VAL A 253 43.06 -18.81 -24.69
C VAL A 253 42.42 -19.90 -25.54
N ALA A 254 42.07 -21.02 -24.95
CA ALA A 254 41.47 -22.16 -25.61
C ALA A 254 40.06 -21.85 -26.16
N ASP A 255 39.32 -20.95 -25.50
CA ASP A 255 37.98 -20.51 -25.91
C ASP A 255 37.82 -18.97 -25.78
N GLU A 256 37.76 -18.27 -26.93
CA GLU A 256 37.55 -16.82 -26.96
C GLU A 256 36.19 -16.39 -26.43
N ASN A 257 35.12 -17.20 -26.62
CA ASN A 257 33.79 -16.89 -26.11
C ASN A 257 33.76 -16.96 -24.58
N ALA A 258 34.46 -17.92 -23.98
CA ALA A 258 34.61 -17.99 -22.52
C ALA A 258 35.30 -16.74 -21.98
N GLN A 259 36.36 -16.25 -22.65
CA GLN A 259 37.03 -15.01 -22.27
C GLN A 259 36.10 -13.79 -22.33
N GLU A 260 35.31 -13.65 -23.40
CA GLU A 260 34.35 -12.55 -23.57
C GLU A 260 33.21 -12.61 -22.54
N THR A 261 32.70 -13.80 -22.24
CA THR A 261 31.68 -14.05 -21.22
C THR A 261 32.18 -13.61 -19.82
N VAL A 262 33.36 -14.03 -19.43
CA VAL A 262 33.93 -13.67 -18.14
C VAL A 262 34.13 -12.15 -18.01
N LYS A 263 34.64 -11.49 -19.06
CA LYS A 263 34.77 -10.02 -19.08
C LYS A 263 33.44 -9.32 -18.99
N SER A 264 32.46 -9.78 -19.77
CA SER A 264 31.11 -9.17 -19.78
C SER A 264 30.42 -9.27 -18.42
N ILE A 265 30.56 -10.40 -17.70
CA ILE A 265 30.07 -10.56 -16.33
C ILE A 265 30.70 -9.50 -15.43
N ARG A 266 32.02 -9.37 -15.46
CA ARG A 266 32.73 -8.40 -14.64
C ARG A 266 32.31 -6.97 -14.91
N ASP A 267 32.22 -6.59 -16.18
CA ASP A 267 31.85 -5.25 -16.62
C ASP A 267 30.38 -4.91 -16.23
N ALA A 268 29.49 -5.88 -16.35
CA ALA A 268 28.09 -5.75 -15.92
C ALA A 268 27.99 -5.51 -14.41
N VAL A 269 28.67 -6.32 -13.61
CA VAL A 269 28.67 -6.17 -12.14
C VAL A 269 29.31 -4.86 -11.72
N LYS A 270 30.46 -4.50 -12.32
CA LYS A 270 31.13 -3.22 -12.05
C LYS A 270 30.22 -2.02 -12.35
N LYS A 271 29.50 -2.05 -13.48
CA LYS A 271 28.54 -1.00 -13.83
C LYS A 271 27.39 -0.92 -12.82
N LYS A 272 26.89 -2.08 -12.38
CA LYS A 272 25.79 -2.15 -11.41
C LYS A 272 26.21 -1.69 -10.01
N ILE A 273 27.36 -2.09 -9.50
CA ILE A 273 27.88 -1.60 -8.22
C ILE A 273 28.10 -0.08 -8.26
N LYS A 274 28.65 0.43 -9.37
CA LYS A 274 28.79 1.88 -9.55
C LYS A 274 27.45 2.60 -9.52
N SER A 275 26.45 2.12 -10.26
CA SER A 275 25.11 2.68 -10.26
C SER A 275 24.48 2.64 -8.86
N LEU A 276 24.63 1.53 -8.12
CA LEU A 276 24.13 1.38 -6.77
C LEU A 276 24.74 2.43 -5.80
N THR A 277 26.05 2.67 -5.93
CA THR A 277 26.75 3.69 -5.12
C THR A 277 26.33 5.10 -5.53
N GLU A 278 26.24 5.40 -6.83
CA GLU A 278 25.89 6.73 -7.35
C GLU A 278 24.40 7.06 -7.21
N ASP A 279 23.51 6.07 -7.23
CA ASP A 279 22.08 6.30 -7.18
C ASP A 279 21.52 6.29 -5.73
N SER A 280 22.07 5.42 -4.86
CA SER A 280 21.51 5.18 -3.53
C SER A 280 22.40 5.68 -2.37
N PHE A 281 23.67 5.94 -2.61
CA PHE A 281 24.66 6.34 -1.58
C PHE A 281 25.51 7.53 -2.02
N THR A 282 24.88 8.52 -2.66
CA THR A 282 25.54 9.78 -3.07
C THR A 282 25.92 10.66 -1.90
N ILE A 283 25.15 10.60 -0.83
CA ILE A 283 25.37 11.36 0.42
C ILE A 283 25.68 10.39 1.57
N THR A 284 26.32 10.88 2.58
CA THR A 284 26.64 10.08 3.78
C THR A 284 25.38 9.72 4.58
N PRO A 285 25.41 8.66 5.41
CA PRO A 285 24.30 8.35 6.32
C PRO A 285 23.97 9.52 7.27
N GLU A 286 24.97 10.29 7.69
CA GLU A 286 24.78 11.47 8.55
C GLU A 286 24.06 12.60 7.81
N GLU A 287 24.41 12.85 6.56
CA GLU A 287 23.70 13.82 5.70
C GLU A 287 22.27 13.37 5.40
N SER A 288 22.07 12.07 5.20
CA SER A 288 20.73 11.48 5.02
C SER A 288 19.86 11.68 6.28
N LEU A 289 20.43 11.42 7.46
CA LEU A 289 19.77 11.66 8.75
C LEU A 289 19.40 13.12 8.91
N GLN A 290 20.33 14.03 8.58
CA GLN A 290 20.08 15.47 8.69
C GLN A 290 18.96 15.91 7.74
N GLY A 291 18.95 15.41 6.49
CA GLY A 291 17.88 15.69 5.54
C GLY A 291 16.51 15.22 6.03
N ILE A 292 16.41 14.06 6.69
CA ILE A 292 15.15 13.59 7.28
C ILE A 292 14.72 14.50 8.44
N LYS A 293 15.64 14.89 9.31
CA LYS A 293 15.35 15.86 10.40
C LYS A 293 14.83 17.21 9.87
N ASP A 294 15.41 17.68 8.78
CA ASP A 294 15.02 18.94 8.17
C ASP A 294 13.64 18.86 7.51
N VAL A 295 13.25 17.67 7.00
CA VAL A 295 11.95 17.43 6.36
C VAL A 295 10.83 17.16 7.38
N TYR A 296 11.14 16.64 8.57
CA TYR A 296 10.14 16.25 9.56
C TYR A 296 9.12 17.36 9.92
N PRO A 297 9.52 18.63 10.20
CA PRO A 297 8.56 19.69 10.49
C PRO A 297 7.54 19.92 9.38
N TYR A 298 7.96 19.79 8.12
CA TYR A 298 7.08 19.94 6.96
C TYR A 298 6.12 18.78 6.80
N MET A 299 6.56 17.53 7.07
CA MET A 299 5.67 16.37 7.08
C MET A 299 4.61 16.48 8.17
N LYS A 300 5.00 16.97 9.34
CA LYS A 300 4.10 17.25 10.45
C LYS A 300 3.08 18.33 10.09
N GLU A 301 3.52 19.39 9.44
CA GLU A 301 2.63 20.49 9.01
C GLU A 301 1.64 20.03 7.92
N LEU A 302 2.08 19.26 6.92
CA LEU A 302 1.20 18.65 5.92
C LEU A 302 0.15 17.76 6.56
N SER A 303 0.55 16.92 7.52
CA SER A 303 -0.37 16.09 8.28
C SER A 303 -1.38 16.92 9.05
N ARG A 304 -0.94 18.00 9.73
CA ARG A 304 -1.79 18.91 10.49
C ARG A 304 -2.85 19.58 9.61
N ILE A 305 -2.43 20.14 8.47
CA ILE A 305 -3.35 20.80 7.53
C ILE A 305 -4.36 19.81 6.96
N THR A 306 -3.92 18.58 6.66
CA THR A 306 -4.82 17.53 6.16
C THR A 306 -5.83 17.11 7.23
N LEU A 307 -5.42 17.03 8.50
CA LEU A 307 -6.32 16.77 9.64
C LEU A 307 -7.34 17.89 9.83
N ASP A 308 -6.90 19.15 9.70
CA ASP A 308 -7.80 20.32 9.77
C ASP A 308 -8.86 20.26 8.65
N LEU A 309 -8.43 19.93 7.43
CA LEU A 309 -9.37 19.71 6.31
C LEU A 309 -10.37 18.60 6.64
N LEU A 310 -9.89 17.46 7.14
CA LEU A 310 -10.74 16.32 7.50
C LEU A 310 -11.78 16.71 8.57
N ASN A 311 -11.35 17.40 9.62
CA ASN A 311 -12.21 17.80 10.74
C ASN A 311 -13.25 18.84 10.28
N LYS A 312 -12.83 19.95 9.65
CA LYS A 312 -13.73 20.99 9.16
C LYS A 312 -14.71 20.45 8.11
N PHE A 313 -14.26 19.52 7.26
CA PHE A 313 -15.14 18.90 6.28
C PHE A 313 -16.20 18.00 6.94
N ASN A 314 -15.82 17.21 7.95
CA ASN A 314 -16.75 16.40 8.72
C ASN A 314 -17.78 17.25 9.49
N GLU A 315 -17.33 18.37 10.09
CA GLU A 315 -18.23 19.33 10.74
C GLU A 315 -19.23 19.93 9.76
N LYS A 316 -18.76 20.40 8.60
CA LYS A 316 -19.63 20.99 7.57
C LYS A 316 -20.62 19.98 6.98
N LYS A 317 -20.24 18.72 6.81
CA LYS A 317 -21.15 17.63 6.42
C LYS A 317 -22.20 17.38 7.50
N ARG A 318 -21.80 17.33 8.77
CA ARG A 318 -22.72 17.14 9.92
C ARG A 318 -23.74 18.29 10.01
N GLU A 319 -23.34 19.55 9.90
CA GLU A 319 -24.22 20.72 9.91
C GLU A 319 -25.30 20.65 8.82
N LYS A 320 -24.93 20.15 7.63
CA LYS A 320 -25.82 20.01 6.48
C LYS A 320 -26.56 18.67 6.44
N ASN A 321 -26.34 17.79 7.40
CA ASN A 321 -26.82 16.42 7.44
C ASN A 321 -26.54 15.62 6.17
N LEU A 322 -25.25 15.67 5.72
CA LEU A 322 -24.75 15.06 4.51
C LEU A 322 -23.77 13.92 4.83
N LEU A 323 -23.78 12.91 3.98
CA LEU A 323 -22.73 11.88 3.92
C LEU A 323 -22.16 11.83 2.51
N ASP A 324 -20.85 11.57 2.39
CA ASP A 324 -20.22 11.18 1.14
C ASP A 324 -20.02 9.65 1.07
N PHE A 325 -19.47 9.16 -0.04
CA PHE A 325 -19.23 7.71 -0.21
C PHE A 325 -18.22 7.15 0.78
N ASN A 326 -17.19 7.92 1.16
CA ASN A 326 -16.24 7.48 2.16
C ASN A 326 -16.89 7.37 3.55
N ASP A 327 -17.83 8.29 3.88
CA ASP A 327 -18.56 8.21 5.14
C ASP A 327 -19.34 6.90 5.26
N LEU A 328 -19.89 6.37 4.15
CA LEU A 328 -20.62 5.11 4.19
C LEU A 328 -19.73 3.96 4.70
N GLU A 329 -18.49 3.89 4.22
CA GLU A 329 -17.53 2.86 4.65
C GLU A 329 -17.08 3.10 6.09
N HIS A 330 -16.66 4.31 6.44
CA HIS A 330 -16.14 4.63 7.77
C HIS A 330 -17.21 4.55 8.87
N LEU A 331 -18.45 4.98 8.61
CA LEU A 331 -19.55 4.87 9.57
C LEU A 331 -20.01 3.42 9.72
N CYS A 332 -20.04 2.65 8.63
CA CYS A 332 -20.28 1.21 8.69
C CYS A 332 -19.21 0.53 9.57
N LEU A 333 -17.93 0.80 9.32
CA LEU A 333 -16.84 0.29 10.14
C LEU A 333 -17.01 0.69 11.60
N LYS A 334 -17.34 1.95 11.89
CA LYS A 334 -17.60 2.44 13.25
C LYS A 334 -18.74 1.70 13.97
N ILE A 335 -19.77 1.25 13.22
CA ILE A 335 -20.86 0.42 13.76
C ILE A 335 -20.38 -1.00 14.06
N LEU A 336 -19.51 -1.55 13.18
CA LEU A 336 -19.08 -2.95 13.26
C LEU A 336 -17.93 -3.21 14.24
N ILE A 337 -17.23 -2.17 14.68
CA ILE A 337 -16.12 -2.30 15.64
C ILE A 337 -16.49 -1.75 17.02
N ASP A 338 -15.84 -2.34 18.04
CA ASP A 338 -15.84 -1.88 19.42
C ASP A 338 -14.42 -1.91 19.97
N ARG A 339 -14.20 -1.50 21.20
CA ARG A 339 -12.89 -1.54 21.86
C ARG A 339 -13.01 -2.26 23.20
N ASP A 340 -12.05 -3.15 23.44
CA ASP A 340 -11.93 -3.84 24.73
C ASP A 340 -11.33 -2.92 25.81
N GLU A 341 -11.22 -3.44 27.04
CA GLU A 341 -10.63 -2.74 28.19
C GLU A 341 -9.16 -2.31 27.96
N ASN A 342 -8.45 -2.96 27.04
CA ASN A 342 -7.08 -2.66 26.67
C ASN A 342 -7.00 -1.76 25.42
N ASN A 343 -8.14 -1.22 24.95
CA ASN A 343 -8.26 -0.40 23.75
C ASN A 343 -7.93 -1.13 22.43
N ASN A 344 -7.95 -2.49 22.43
CA ASN A 344 -7.85 -3.28 21.22
C ASN A 344 -9.17 -3.23 20.45
N ILE A 345 -9.09 -3.27 19.14
CA ILE A 345 -10.26 -3.33 18.26
C ILE A 345 -10.83 -4.75 18.31
N ILE A 346 -12.13 -4.82 18.57
CA ILE A 346 -12.90 -6.06 18.60
C ILE A 346 -14.18 -5.88 17.79
N PRO A 347 -14.79 -6.97 17.29
CA PRO A 347 -16.11 -6.90 16.68
C PRO A 347 -17.16 -6.37 17.66
N SER A 348 -18.03 -5.48 17.18
CA SER A 348 -19.18 -5.02 17.95
C SER A 348 -20.27 -6.10 18.02
N SER A 349 -21.27 -5.92 18.86
CA SER A 349 -22.45 -6.80 18.89
C SER A 349 -23.20 -6.86 17.57
N VAL A 350 -23.11 -5.79 16.75
CA VAL A 350 -23.67 -5.76 15.40
C VAL A 350 -22.86 -6.63 14.45
N ALA A 351 -21.53 -6.57 14.52
CA ALA A 351 -20.67 -7.44 13.72
C ALA A 351 -20.87 -8.92 14.07
N GLU A 352 -20.95 -9.23 15.38
CA GLU A 352 -21.23 -10.61 15.82
C GLU A 352 -22.57 -11.11 15.30
N HIS A 353 -23.62 -10.26 15.27
CA HIS A 353 -24.88 -10.61 14.66
C HIS A 353 -24.75 -10.95 13.15
N PHE A 354 -23.94 -10.19 12.38
CA PHE A 354 -23.70 -10.49 10.98
C PHE A 354 -22.87 -11.78 10.79
N LYS A 355 -21.89 -12.04 11.66
CA LYS A 355 -21.11 -13.31 11.68
C LYS A 355 -21.97 -14.54 11.94
N GLU A 356 -22.97 -14.41 12.79
CA GLU A 356 -23.95 -15.47 13.03
C GLU A 356 -24.99 -15.60 11.90
N PHE A 357 -25.27 -14.48 11.20
CA PHE A 357 -26.29 -14.46 10.14
C PHE A 357 -25.77 -14.98 8.82
N PHE A 358 -24.55 -14.59 8.40
CA PHE A 358 -23.97 -15.00 7.11
C PHE A 358 -23.10 -16.25 7.29
N ASP A 359 -23.39 -17.28 6.51
CA ASP A 359 -22.56 -18.50 6.46
C ASP A 359 -21.31 -18.29 5.59
N GLU A 360 -21.38 -17.43 4.57
CA GLU A 360 -20.29 -17.17 3.63
C GLU A 360 -20.36 -15.71 3.13
N VAL A 361 -19.18 -15.09 2.99
CA VAL A 361 -18.99 -13.78 2.34
C VAL A 361 -18.20 -13.98 1.04
N LEU A 362 -18.75 -13.53 -0.07
CA LEU A 362 -18.17 -13.65 -1.40
C LEU A 362 -17.96 -12.25 -1.99
N VAL A 363 -16.71 -11.92 -2.32
CA VAL A 363 -16.33 -10.62 -2.87
C VAL A 363 -15.87 -10.80 -4.31
N ASP A 364 -16.51 -10.08 -5.23
CA ASP A 364 -16.10 -10.02 -6.63
C ASP A 364 -15.08 -8.90 -6.83
N GLU A 365 -14.09 -9.12 -7.68
CA GLU A 365 -12.99 -8.17 -7.97
C GLU A 365 -12.25 -7.71 -6.67
N TYR A 366 -11.94 -8.66 -5.78
CA TYR A 366 -11.31 -8.38 -4.48
C TYR A 366 -10.04 -7.51 -4.57
N GLN A 367 -9.30 -7.59 -5.68
CA GLN A 367 -8.11 -6.78 -5.93
C GLN A 367 -8.39 -5.26 -6.00
N ASP A 368 -9.64 -4.86 -6.22
CA ASP A 368 -10.04 -3.44 -6.31
C ASP A 368 -10.55 -2.88 -4.97
N SER A 369 -10.60 -3.73 -3.92
CA SER A 369 -11.01 -3.31 -2.57
C SER A 369 -9.93 -2.47 -1.88
N ASN A 370 -10.37 -1.48 -1.09
CA ASN A 370 -9.51 -0.70 -0.22
C ASN A 370 -9.41 -1.31 1.20
N ASN A 371 -8.49 -0.81 2.02
CA ASN A 371 -8.25 -1.34 3.36
C ASN A 371 -9.47 -1.17 4.31
N VAL A 372 -10.30 -0.14 4.10
CA VAL A 372 -11.54 0.04 4.88
C VAL A 372 -12.53 -1.08 4.57
N GLN A 373 -12.74 -1.36 3.27
CA GLN A 373 -13.63 -2.43 2.81
C GLN A 373 -13.16 -3.81 3.27
N GLU A 374 -11.84 -4.05 3.23
CA GLU A 374 -11.25 -5.27 3.75
C GLU A 374 -11.55 -5.43 5.25
N THR A 375 -11.32 -4.37 6.05
CA THR A 375 -11.59 -4.39 7.50
C THR A 375 -13.08 -4.57 7.84
N ILE A 376 -13.99 -4.13 6.97
CA ILE A 376 -15.44 -4.34 7.14
C ILE A 376 -15.82 -5.81 6.94
N ILE A 377 -15.12 -6.51 6.05
CA ILE A 377 -15.44 -7.89 5.67
C ILE A 377 -14.80 -8.91 6.63
N ASP A 378 -13.64 -8.62 7.20
CA ASP A 378 -12.89 -9.46 8.14
C ASP A 378 -13.56 -9.51 9.54
#